data_992c69772d1517fc352578b6bb21e52e
#
_entry.id   992c69772d1517fc352578b6bb21e52e
#
_cell.length_a   1.000
_cell.length_b   1.000
_cell.length_c   1.000
_cell.angle_alpha   90.00
_cell.angle_beta   90.00
_cell.angle_gamma   90.00
#
_symmetry.space_group_name_H-M   'P 1'
#
loop_
_entity.id
_entity.type
_entity.pdbx_description
1 polymer ?
#
loop_
_entity_poly.entity_id
_entity_poly.type
_entity_poly.pdbx_seq_one_letter_code
_entity_poly.pdbx_strand_id
1 'polypeptide(L)'
;MSYRAIPGVVYTNPEIAGVGETEESLQKRGVAYRAVKLPMTYSGRFVAENEGVNGVCKLLLGSDDTVLGAHVLGNPASEIITLAGMAIELKLTADEWKKIVFPHPTVGEIFKEAL
;
A
#
# COMPACT_ATOMS: atom_id res chain seq x y z
N MET A 1 -17.11 10.74 -9.52
CA MET A 1 -16.10 10.39 -8.52
C MET A 1 -16.32 8.95 -8.06
N SER A 2 -15.25 8.18 -7.99
CA SER A 2 -15.29 6.84 -7.42
C SER A 2 -14.95 6.91 -5.93
N TYR A 3 -15.70 6.17 -5.11
CA TYR A 3 -15.45 6.14 -3.67
C TYR A 3 -14.54 4.96 -3.23
N ARG A 4 -14.17 4.05 -4.15
CA ARG A 4 -13.38 2.87 -3.78
C ARG A 4 -11.91 3.18 -3.49
N ALA A 5 -11.41 4.32 -3.94
CA ALA A 5 -10.00 4.70 -3.79
C ALA A 5 -9.81 6.01 -3.04
N ILE A 6 -10.69 6.29 -2.07
CA ILE A 6 -10.54 7.45 -1.20
C ILE A 6 -9.62 7.04 -0.04
N PRO A 7 -8.43 7.64 0.07
CA PRO A 7 -7.53 7.30 1.18
C PRO A 7 -7.99 7.89 2.50
N GLY A 8 -7.73 7.15 3.58
CA GLY A 8 -7.88 7.63 4.94
C GLY A 8 -6.51 7.72 5.60
N VAL A 9 -6.27 8.79 6.35
CA VAL A 9 -4.98 9.01 7.01
C VAL A 9 -5.19 9.41 8.47
N VAL A 10 -4.40 8.82 9.36
CA VAL A 10 -4.28 9.26 10.74
C VAL A 10 -2.89 9.87 10.89
N TYR A 11 -2.86 11.17 11.19
CA TYR A 11 -1.60 11.95 11.23
C TYR A 11 -0.92 11.84 12.58
N THR A 12 -0.69 10.63 13.00
CA THR A 12 0.13 10.33 14.19
C THR A 12 1.60 10.25 13.77
N ASN A 13 2.48 9.93 14.71
CA ASN A 13 3.89 9.68 14.40
C ASN A 13 4.27 8.34 15.02
N PRO A 14 4.40 7.28 14.23
CA PRO A 14 4.30 7.23 12.75
C PRO A 14 2.87 7.38 12.23
N GLU A 15 2.75 7.84 10.99
CA GLU A 15 1.46 7.97 10.31
C GLU A 15 0.88 6.60 9.94
N ILE A 16 -0.46 6.56 9.87
CA ILE A 16 -1.19 5.38 9.39
C ILE A 16 -2.06 5.83 8.22
N ALA A 17 -1.97 5.12 7.11
CA ALA A 17 -2.79 5.42 5.94
C ALA A 17 -3.33 4.14 5.33
N GLY A 18 -4.52 4.23 4.75
CA GLY A 18 -5.13 3.11 4.07
C GLY A 18 -6.00 3.57 2.92
N VAL A 19 -6.17 2.74 1.92
CA VAL A 19 -7.03 2.99 0.76
C VAL A 19 -7.58 1.67 0.25
N GLY A 20 -8.82 1.70 -0.25
CA GLY A 20 -9.49 0.52 -0.79
C GLY A 20 -10.02 -0.39 0.29
N GLU A 21 -10.06 -1.68 -0.04
CA GLU A 21 -10.64 -2.70 0.82
C GLU A 21 -9.74 -3.03 2.00
N THR A 22 -10.37 -3.52 3.09
CA THR A 22 -9.68 -4.14 4.21
C THR A 22 -9.90 -5.66 4.15
N GLU A 23 -9.10 -6.42 4.90
CA GLU A 23 -9.35 -7.86 5.00
C GLU A 23 -10.75 -8.12 5.53
N GLU A 24 -11.19 -7.33 6.53
CA GLU A 24 -12.52 -7.47 7.10
C GLU A 24 -13.62 -7.25 6.06
N SER A 25 -13.52 -6.19 5.25
CA SER A 25 -14.53 -5.91 4.22
C SER A 25 -14.58 -6.99 3.15
N LEU A 26 -13.42 -7.53 2.74
CA LEU A 26 -13.37 -8.61 1.77
C LEU A 26 -13.94 -9.91 2.33
N GLN A 27 -13.66 -10.22 3.59
CA GLN A 27 -14.20 -11.40 4.26
C GLN A 27 -15.73 -11.30 4.38
N LYS A 28 -16.26 -10.13 4.74
CA LYS A 28 -17.70 -9.92 4.86
C LYS A 28 -18.43 -10.12 3.54
N ARG A 29 -17.81 -9.73 2.42
CA ARG A 29 -18.39 -9.86 1.09
C ARG A 29 -18.08 -11.21 0.44
N GLY A 30 -17.33 -12.08 1.11
CA GLY A 30 -16.96 -13.37 0.57
C GLY A 30 -16.05 -13.31 -0.66
N VAL A 31 -15.25 -12.24 -0.78
CA VAL A 31 -14.33 -12.05 -1.91
C VAL A 31 -13.01 -12.74 -1.60
N ALA A 32 -12.53 -13.56 -2.53
CA ALA A 32 -11.24 -14.22 -2.40
C ALA A 32 -10.11 -13.20 -2.58
N TYR A 33 -9.11 -13.25 -1.70
CA TYR A 33 -7.96 -12.35 -1.76
C TYR A 33 -6.74 -13.01 -1.15
N ARG A 34 -5.57 -12.44 -1.43
CA ARG A 34 -4.36 -12.74 -0.66
C ARG A 34 -3.78 -11.44 -0.11
N ALA A 35 -3.23 -11.53 1.09
CA ALA A 35 -2.59 -10.40 1.74
C ALA A 35 -1.08 -10.56 1.66
N VAL A 36 -0.40 -9.49 1.25
CA VAL A 36 1.06 -9.42 1.25
C VAL A 36 1.46 -8.39 2.30
N LYS A 37 2.20 -8.82 3.30
CA LYS A 37 2.73 -7.94 4.35
C LYS A 37 4.23 -7.86 4.21
N LEU A 38 4.75 -6.65 4.29
CA LEU A 38 6.18 -6.41 4.17
C LEU A 38 6.61 -5.35 5.17
N PRO A 39 7.68 -5.57 5.95
CA PRO A 39 8.21 -4.51 6.81
C PRO A 39 8.65 -3.32 5.98
N MET A 40 8.38 -2.10 6.48
CA MET A 40 8.82 -0.88 5.79
C MET A 40 10.35 -0.80 5.68
N THR A 41 11.07 -1.55 6.51
CA THR A 41 12.53 -1.62 6.48
C THR A 41 13.09 -2.22 5.18
N TYR A 42 12.24 -2.81 4.34
CA TYR A 42 12.66 -3.22 2.99
C TYR A 42 12.90 -2.01 2.07
N SER A 43 12.45 -0.82 2.46
CA SER A 43 12.81 0.43 1.78
C SER A 43 14.04 1.02 2.48
N GLY A 44 15.15 1.12 1.76
CA GLY A 44 16.37 1.73 2.30
C GLY A 44 16.16 3.19 2.67
N ARG A 45 15.35 3.92 1.91
CA ARG A 45 15.02 5.31 2.21
C ARG A 45 14.23 5.43 3.49
N PHE A 46 13.29 4.50 3.73
CA PHE A 46 12.53 4.48 4.98
C PHE A 46 13.47 4.32 6.18
N VAL A 47 14.40 3.37 6.09
CA VAL A 47 15.37 3.14 7.18
C VAL A 47 16.20 4.39 7.45
N ALA A 48 16.66 5.05 6.37
CA ALA A 48 17.50 6.24 6.50
C ALA A 48 16.76 7.42 7.13
N GLU A 49 15.46 7.59 6.82
CA GLU A 49 14.67 8.73 7.29
C GLU A 49 13.93 8.47 8.59
N ASN A 50 13.79 7.22 9.00
CA ASN A 50 13.02 6.83 10.19
C ASN A 50 13.86 5.92 11.06
N GLU A 51 14.99 6.43 11.54
CA GLU A 51 15.92 5.65 12.36
C GLU A 51 15.24 5.02 13.58
N GLY A 52 15.43 3.72 13.73
CA GLY A 52 14.88 2.98 14.86
C GLY A 52 13.37 2.75 14.83
N VAL A 53 12.68 3.19 13.78
CA VAL A 53 11.23 3.01 13.65
C VAL A 53 10.94 1.79 12.78
N ASN A 54 10.01 0.97 13.25
CA ASN A 54 9.46 -0.13 12.46
C ASN A 54 8.15 0.33 11.80
N GLY A 55 7.81 -0.28 10.69
CA GLY A 55 6.57 -0.03 10.01
C GLY A 55 6.18 -1.22 9.17
N VAL A 56 5.00 -1.19 8.59
CA VAL A 56 4.48 -2.29 7.79
C VAL A 56 3.71 -1.75 6.60
N CYS A 57 3.86 -2.42 5.46
CA CYS A 57 3.04 -2.22 4.28
C CYS A 57 2.25 -3.50 4.04
N LYS A 58 0.95 -3.37 3.83
CA LYS A 58 0.07 -4.49 3.52
C LYS A 58 -0.67 -4.20 2.22
N LEU A 59 -0.57 -5.12 1.26
CA LEU A 59 -1.35 -5.07 0.03
C LEU A 59 -2.35 -6.21 0.02
N LEU A 60 -3.55 -5.92 -0.47
CA LEU A 60 -4.60 -6.93 -0.69
C LEU A 60 -4.79 -7.08 -2.18
N LEU A 61 -4.62 -8.30 -2.67
CA LEU A 61 -4.71 -8.62 -4.09
C LEU A 61 -5.84 -9.63 -4.29
N GLY A 62 -6.65 -9.41 -5.31
CA GLY A 62 -7.73 -10.33 -5.66
C GLY A 62 -7.21 -11.61 -6.32
N SER A 63 -8.13 -12.52 -6.64
CA SER A 63 -7.77 -13.79 -7.29
C SER A 63 -7.15 -13.61 -8.68
N ASP A 64 -7.41 -12.48 -9.32
CA ASP A 64 -6.82 -12.09 -10.62
C ASP A 64 -5.60 -11.17 -10.44
N ASP A 65 -5.10 -11.04 -9.21
CA ASP A 65 -4.00 -10.15 -8.81
C ASP A 65 -4.30 -8.65 -8.97
N THR A 66 -5.56 -8.26 -9.11
CA THR A 66 -5.95 -6.85 -9.07
C THR A 66 -5.72 -6.28 -7.67
N VAL A 67 -5.16 -5.09 -7.59
CA VAL A 67 -4.92 -4.41 -6.31
C VAL A 67 -6.26 -3.95 -5.74
N LEU A 68 -6.63 -4.49 -4.58
CA LEU A 68 -7.92 -4.21 -3.93
C LEU A 68 -7.79 -3.25 -2.76
N GLY A 69 -6.68 -3.27 -2.05
CA GLY A 69 -6.48 -2.43 -0.89
C GLY A 69 -5.01 -2.31 -0.53
N ALA A 70 -4.69 -1.25 0.19
CA ALA A 70 -3.33 -1.02 0.69
C ALA A 70 -3.39 -0.30 2.03
N HIS A 71 -2.51 -0.68 2.94
CA HIS A 71 -2.43 -0.10 4.27
C HIS A 71 -0.97 0.06 4.66
N VAL A 72 -0.61 1.23 5.17
CA VAL A 72 0.78 1.57 5.51
C VAL A 72 0.82 2.15 6.91
N LEU A 73 1.72 1.61 7.72
CA LEU A 73 2.13 2.20 9.00
C LEU A 73 3.59 2.61 8.87
N GLY A 74 3.86 3.89 8.93
CA GLY A 74 5.21 4.45 8.81
C GLY A 74 5.23 5.72 8.00
N ASN A 75 6.15 6.63 8.32
CA ASN A 75 6.27 7.90 7.60
C ASN A 75 6.98 7.69 6.26
N PRO A 76 6.55 8.33 5.19
CA PRO A 76 5.43 9.26 5.09
C PRO A 76 4.18 8.58 4.49
N ALA A 77 3.46 7.79 5.27
CA ALA A 77 2.29 7.04 4.79
C ALA A 77 1.29 7.94 4.06
N SER A 78 1.05 9.14 4.58
CA SER A 78 0.12 10.09 3.96
C SER A 78 0.52 10.50 2.56
N GLU A 79 1.82 10.55 2.28
CA GLU A 79 2.33 10.92 0.96
C GLU A 79 2.30 9.74 -0.03
N ILE A 80 2.69 8.56 0.41
CA ILE A 80 2.82 7.43 -0.50
C ILE A 80 1.50 6.70 -0.76
N ILE A 81 0.50 6.86 0.10
CA ILE A 81 -0.76 6.11 -0.05
C ILE A 81 -1.50 6.44 -1.36
N THR A 82 -1.30 7.63 -1.89
CA THR A 82 -1.88 8.04 -3.18
C THR A 82 -1.44 7.12 -4.31
N LEU A 83 -0.20 6.62 -4.27
CA LEU A 83 0.30 5.69 -5.29
C LEU A 83 -0.56 4.42 -5.33
N ALA A 84 -0.90 3.90 -4.16
CA ALA A 84 -1.77 2.74 -4.07
C ALA A 84 -3.21 3.09 -4.48
N GLY A 85 -3.67 4.27 -4.10
CA GLY A 85 -4.98 4.77 -4.53
C GLY A 85 -5.11 4.83 -6.04
N MET A 86 -4.07 5.28 -6.73
CA MET A 86 -4.03 5.31 -8.18
C MET A 86 -4.12 3.90 -8.78
N ALA A 87 -3.37 2.95 -8.22
CA ALA A 87 -3.42 1.57 -8.68
C ALA A 87 -4.83 0.96 -8.52
N ILE A 88 -5.48 1.24 -7.40
CA ILE A 88 -6.84 0.74 -7.14
C ILE A 88 -7.85 1.40 -8.07
N GLU A 89 -7.78 2.71 -8.24
CA GLU A 89 -8.71 3.45 -9.10
C GLU A 89 -8.63 2.99 -10.55
N LEU A 90 -7.42 2.71 -11.04
CA LEU A 90 -7.17 2.25 -12.40
C LEU A 90 -7.32 0.73 -12.54
N LYS A 91 -7.66 0.04 -11.47
CA LYS A 91 -7.83 -1.42 -11.44
C LYS A 91 -6.61 -2.17 -11.97
N LEU A 92 -5.43 -1.70 -11.57
CA LEU A 92 -4.18 -2.35 -12.00
C LEU A 92 -4.02 -3.70 -11.32
N THR A 93 -3.46 -4.65 -12.08
CA THR A 93 -2.96 -5.89 -11.49
C THR A 93 -1.57 -5.67 -10.92
N ALA A 94 -1.11 -6.62 -10.11
CA ALA A 94 0.25 -6.58 -9.57
C ALA A 94 1.30 -6.44 -10.67
N ASP A 95 1.15 -7.21 -11.77
CA ASP A 95 2.09 -7.15 -12.88
C ASP A 95 2.07 -5.80 -13.59
N GLU A 96 0.89 -5.21 -13.78
CA GLU A 96 0.77 -3.91 -14.41
C GLU A 96 1.39 -2.81 -13.56
N TRP A 97 1.13 -2.84 -12.24
CA TRP A 97 1.70 -1.85 -11.33
C TRP A 97 3.22 -1.98 -11.26
N LYS A 98 3.72 -3.20 -11.29
CA LYS A 98 5.16 -3.48 -11.25
C LYS A 98 5.91 -2.92 -12.47
N LYS A 99 5.23 -2.70 -13.58
CA LYS A 99 5.83 -2.11 -14.79
C LYS A 99 6.09 -0.62 -14.66
N ILE A 100 5.44 0.05 -13.69
CA ILE A 100 5.66 1.46 -13.46
C ILE A 100 7.04 1.65 -12.81
N VAL A 101 7.80 2.61 -13.32
CA VAL A 101 9.13 2.90 -12.79
C VAL A 101 9.01 3.73 -11.52
N PHE A 102 9.53 3.20 -10.43
CA PHE A 102 9.60 3.92 -9.16
C PHE A 102 11.00 4.52 -9.01
N PRO A 103 11.11 5.79 -8.60
CA PRO A 103 12.42 6.36 -8.31
C PRO A 103 13.10 5.61 -7.17
N HIS A 104 14.40 5.43 -7.27
CA HIS A 104 15.20 4.78 -6.23
C HIS A 104 16.30 5.75 -5.76
N PRO A 105 16.50 5.97 -4.43
CA PRO A 105 15.75 5.35 -3.34
C PRO A 105 14.53 6.20 -2.92
N THR A 106 13.38 5.58 -2.76
CA THR A 106 12.18 6.25 -2.22
C THR A 106 11.43 5.34 -1.27
N VAL A 107 10.64 5.91 -0.37
CA VAL A 107 9.79 5.12 0.52
C VAL A 107 8.66 4.46 -0.26
N GLY A 108 8.15 5.12 -1.30
CA GLY A 108 7.07 4.58 -2.16
C GLY A 108 7.43 3.28 -2.87
N GLU A 109 8.73 3.00 -3.05
CA GLU A 109 9.18 1.74 -3.62
C GLU A 109 8.73 0.51 -2.81
N ILE A 110 8.28 0.70 -1.57
CA ILE A 110 7.81 -0.42 -0.76
C ILE A 110 6.68 -1.18 -1.45
N PHE A 111 5.85 -0.49 -2.23
CA PHE A 111 4.79 -1.15 -2.96
C PHE A 111 5.35 -2.09 -4.02
N LYS A 112 6.39 -1.66 -4.73
CA LYS A 112 7.06 -2.51 -5.72
C LYS A 112 7.71 -3.73 -5.07
N GLU A 113 8.33 -3.54 -3.92
CA GLU A 113 8.94 -4.66 -3.17
C GLU A 113 7.87 -5.65 -2.71
N ALA A 114 6.66 -5.20 -2.42
CA ALA A 114 5.55 -6.06 -1.99
C ALA A 114 4.89 -6.80 -3.15
N LEU A 115 5.10 -6.37 -4.36
CA LEU A 115 4.56 -7.02 -5.54
C LEU A 115 5.50 -8.12 -6.03
#